data_dbb19823fdfd5b58ba5f6c8a2f45c5dd
#
_entry.id   dbb19823fdfd5b58ba5f6c8a2f45c5dd
#
_cell.length_a   1.000
_cell.length_b   1.000
_cell.length_c   1.000
_cell.angle_alpha   90.00
_cell.angle_beta   90.00
_cell.angle_gamma   90.00
#
_symmetry.space_group_name_H-M   'P 1'
#
loop_
_entity.id
_entity.type
_entity.pdbx_description
1 polymer ?
#
loop_
_entity_poly.entity_id
_entity_poly.type
_entity_poly.pdbx_seq_one_letter_code
_entity_poly.pdbx_strand_id
1 'polypeptide(L)' 'IKVVDNITFEFMLNSLRLKDGFNVELFETRTGQPFQVLSSKLDKAIDLDLINIQKKSIKPTTKGFNFLNELQEIFL' A
#
# COMPACT_ATOMS: atom_id res chain seq x y z
N ILE A 1 -0.52 20.81 5.56
CA ILE A 1 -1.77 20.29 5.04
C ILE A 1 -1.60 18.94 4.42
N LYS A 2 -0.68 18.82 3.54
CA LYS A 2 -0.44 17.57 2.84
C LYS A 2 0.45 16.62 3.60
N VAL A 3 0.78 16.98 4.81
CA VAL A 3 1.68 16.17 5.64
C VAL A 3 1.10 14.77 5.83
N VAL A 4 -0.22 14.68 6.05
CA VAL A 4 -0.85 13.40 6.26
C VAL A 4 -0.71 12.53 5.01
N ASP A 5 -0.93 13.11 3.85
CA ASP A 5 -0.78 12.37 2.59
C ASP A 5 0.66 11.94 2.37
N ASN A 6 1.60 12.80 2.76
CA ASN A 6 3.01 12.46 2.63
C ASN A 6 3.39 11.28 3.51
N ILE A 7 2.87 11.24 4.73
CA ILE A 7 3.15 10.14 5.65
C ILE A 7 2.60 8.84 5.07
N THR A 8 1.38 8.89 4.55
CA THR A 8 0.76 7.70 3.96
C THR A 8 1.58 7.22 2.76
N PHE A 9 1.94 8.13 1.89
CA PHE A 9 2.70 7.77 0.70
C PHE A 9 4.06 7.19 1.07
N GLU A 10 4.75 7.81 2.03
CA GLU A 10 6.06 7.30 2.45
C GLU A 10 5.95 5.91 3.04
N PHE A 11 4.91 5.67 3.84
CA PHE A 11 4.70 4.35 4.40
C PHE A 11 4.51 3.32 3.28
N MET A 12 3.65 3.63 2.31
CA MET A 12 3.40 2.71 1.21
C MET A 12 4.64 2.50 0.36
N LEU A 13 5.40 3.57 0.12
CA LEU A 13 6.61 3.50 -0.66
C LEU A 13 7.62 2.52 -0.04
N ASN A 14 7.77 2.59 1.26
CA ASN A 14 8.71 1.73 1.98
C ASN A 14 8.16 0.31 2.12
N SER A 15 6.87 0.18 2.41
CA SER A 15 6.29 -1.13 2.72
C SER A 15 6.10 -1.99 1.48
N LEU A 16 5.76 -1.38 0.36
CA LEU A 16 5.54 -2.14 -0.88
C LEU A 16 6.84 -2.68 -1.47
N ARG A 17 7.97 -2.18 -1.02
CA ARG A 17 9.26 -2.70 -1.47
C ARG A 17 9.63 -3.99 -0.78
N LEU A 18 8.91 -4.33 0.28
CA LEU A 18 9.18 -5.53 1.06
C LEU A 18 8.33 -6.69 0.54
N LYS A 19 8.95 -7.85 0.36
CA LYS A 19 8.21 -9.02 -0.10
C LYS A 19 7.11 -9.42 0.88
N ASP A 20 7.34 -9.22 2.16
CA ASP A 20 6.38 -9.57 3.19
C ASP A 20 5.25 -8.55 3.30
N GLY A 21 5.44 -7.37 2.71
CA GLY A 21 4.42 -6.35 2.75
C GLY A 21 4.21 -5.79 4.15
N PHE A 22 2.96 -5.53 4.47
CA PHE A 22 2.62 -4.99 5.77
C PHE A 22 1.20 -5.43 6.13
N ASN A 23 0.82 -5.24 7.39
CA ASN A 23 -0.55 -5.52 7.78
C ASN A 23 -1.30 -4.22 8.06
N VAL A 24 -2.63 -4.33 8.13
CA VAL A 24 -3.50 -3.18 8.34
C VAL A 24 -3.16 -2.46 9.63
N GLU A 25 -2.91 -3.22 10.69
CA GLU A 25 -2.62 -2.62 11.99
C GLU A 25 -1.34 -1.80 11.95
N LEU A 26 -0.33 -2.30 11.26
CA LEU A 26 0.92 -1.58 11.15
C LEU A 26 0.72 -0.25 10.42
N PHE A 27 -0.05 -0.28 9.35
CA PHE A 27 -0.36 0.94 8.62
C PHE A 27 -1.01 1.98 9.52
N GLU A 28 -2.05 1.56 10.25
CA GLU A 28 -2.78 2.48 11.10
C GLU A 28 -1.93 3.01 12.25
N THR A 29 -1.08 2.15 12.79
CA THR A 29 -0.20 2.55 13.87
C THR A 29 0.84 3.57 13.41
N ARG A 30 1.41 3.34 12.23
CA ARG A 30 2.50 4.18 11.75
C ARG A 30 2.03 5.50 11.17
N THR A 31 0.89 5.49 10.49
CA THR A 31 0.42 6.69 9.82
C THR A 31 -0.63 7.45 10.62
N GLY A 32 -1.23 6.80 11.60
CA GLY A 32 -2.33 7.40 12.34
C GLY A 32 -3.59 7.57 11.51
N GLN A 33 -3.66 6.90 10.36
CA GLN A 33 -4.80 7.01 9.44
C GLN A 33 -5.58 5.71 9.44
N PRO A 34 -6.92 5.78 9.31
CA PRO A 34 -7.69 4.55 9.14
C PRO A 34 -7.36 3.92 7.80
N PHE A 35 -7.36 2.59 7.77
CA PHE A 35 -7.01 1.86 6.57
C PHE A 35 -7.93 2.19 5.40
N GLN A 36 -9.14 2.65 5.70
CA GLN A 36 -10.13 2.99 4.68
C GLN A 36 -9.63 4.05 3.72
N VAL A 37 -8.69 4.90 4.14
CA VAL A 37 -8.15 5.93 3.24
C VAL A 37 -7.47 5.33 2.03
N LEU A 38 -7.05 4.07 2.13
CA LEU A 38 -6.38 3.38 1.04
C LEU A 38 -7.33 2.51 0.21
N SER A 39 -8.58 2.33 0.64
CA SER A 39 -9.40 1.27 0.05
C SER A 39 -9.60 1.43 -1.45
N SER A 40 -9.87 2.63 -1.95
CA SER A 40 -10.08 2.80 -3.38
C SER A 40 -8.79 2.58 -4.17
N LYS A 41 -7.67 3.02 -3.62
CA LYS A 41 -6.38 2.80 -4.28
C LYS A 41 -5.99 1.33 -4.25
N LEU A 42 -6.28 0.66 -3.14
CA LEU A 42 -6.02 -0.78 -3.04
C LEU A 42 -6.87 -1.55 -4.04
N ASP A 43 -8.13 -1.17 -4.20
CA ASP A 43 -9.00 -1.82 -5.17
C ASP A 43 -8.41 -1.74 -6.57
N LYS A 44 -7.88 -0.58 -6.92
CA LYS A 44 -7.26 -0.40 -8.21
C LYS A 44 -6.03 -1.28 -8.37
N ALA A 45 -5.21 -1.34 -7.34
CA ALA A 45 -4.01 -2.16 -7.39
C ALA A 45 -4.35 -3.64 -7.47
N ILE A 46 -5.38 -4.07 -6.77
CA ILE A 46 -5.85 -5.46 -6.83
C ILE A 46 -6.37 -5.76 -8.23
N ASP A 47 -7.12 -4.84 -8.80
CA ASP A 47 -7.68 -5.00 -10.13
C ASP A 47 -6.59 -5.17 -11.18
N LEU A 48 -5.47 -4.51 -10.99
CA LEU A 48 -4.31 -4.63 -11.87
C LEU A 48 -3.41 -5.80 -11.50
N ASP A 49 -3.79 -6.55 -10.47
CA ASP A 49 -3.04 -7.72 -10.00
C ASP A 49 -1.65 -7.36 -9.50
N LEU A 50 -1.54 -6.18 -8.90
CA LEU A 50 -0.25 -5.70 -8.39
C LEU A 50 -0.06 -6.01 -6.90
N ILE A 51 -1.14 -6.19 -6.16
CA ILE A 51 -1.05 -6.55 -4.75
C ILE A 51 -2.02 -7.69 -4.43
N ASN A 52 -1.73 -8.35 -3.32
CA ASN A 52 -2.57 -9.43 -2.81
C ASN A 52 -2.86 -9.15 -1.35
N ILE A 53 -4.13 -9.30 -0.98
CA ILE A 53 -4.56 -9.10 0.40
C ILE A 53 -5.04 -10.42 0.94
N GLN A 54 -4.40 -10.89 2.02
CA GLN A 54 -4.80 -12.10 2.71
C GLN A 54 -5.06 -11.74 4.16
N LYS A 55 -6.29 -11.94 4.60
CA LYS A 55 -6.71 -11.54 5.93
C LYS A 55 -6.42 -10.05 6.10
N LYS A 56 -5.54 -9.67 7.00
CA LYS A 56 -5.18 -8.28 7.20
C LYS A 56 -3.78 -7.97 6.70
N SER A 57 -3.23 -8.83 5.85
CA SER A 57 -1.87 -8.67 5.35
C SER A 57 -1.90 -8.27 3.89
N ILE A 58 -1.18 -7.22 3.56
CA ILE A 58 -1.09 -6.68 2.20
C ILE A 58 0.31 -6.92 1.69
N LYS A 59 0.42 -7.62 0.56
CA LYS A 59 1.70 -7.95 -0.04
C LYS A 59 1.68 -7.63 -1.52
N PRO A 60 2.81 -7.17 -2.08
CA PRO A 60 2.88 -7.05 -3.54
C PRO A 60 2.91 -8.43 -4.17
N THR A 61 2.28 -8.56 -5.33
CA THR A 61 2.41 -9.78 -6.12
C THR A 61 3.76 -9.75 -6.83
N THR A 62 4.12 -10.86 -7.47
CA THR A 62 5.33 -10.87 -8.30
C THR A 62 5.26 -9.78 -9.36
N LYS A 63 4.09 -9.63 -9.97
CA LYS A 63 3.89 -8.57 -10.95
C LYS A 63 4.03 -7.19 -10.32
N GLY A 64 3.43 -7.00 -9.13
CA GLY A 64 3.52 -5.72 -8.44
C GLY A 64 4.96 -5.38 -8.07
N PHE A 65 5.72 -6.37 -7.68
CA PHE A 65 7.11 -6.16 -7.31
C PHE A 65 7.95 -5.79 -8.55
N ASN A 66 7.66 -6.41 -9.69
CA ASN A 66 8.34 -6.11 -10.94
C ASN A 66 7.97 -4.73 -11.48
N PHE A 67 6.73 -4.30 -11.23
CA PHE A 67 6.24 -2.99 -11.67
C PHE A 67 6.05 -2.07 -10.48
N LEU A 68 7.04 -2.03 -9.63
CA LEU A 68 6.95 -1.29 -8.37
C LEU A 68 6.67 0.18 -8.60
N ASN A 69 7.24 0.78 -9.63
CA ASN A 69 6.99 2.19 -9.92
C ASN A 69 5.51 2.45 -10.19
N GLU A 70 4.88 1.60 -10.99
CA GLU A 70 3.46 1.75 -11.28
C GLU A 70 2.62 1.55 -10.03
N LEU A 71 3.00 0.55 -9.22
CA LEU A 71 2.30 0.30 -7.97
C LEU A 71 2.36 1.51 -7.05
N GLN A 72 3.53 2.13 -6.95
CA GLN A 72 3.69 3.29 -6.09
C GLN A 72 2.92 4.49 -6.61
N GLU A 73 2.81 4.65 -7.92
CA GLU A 73 2.06 5.76 -8.50
C GLU A 73 0.57 5.71 -8.16
N ILE A 74 0.05 4.51 -7.96
CA ILE A 74 -1.35 4.36 -7.57
C ILE A 74 -1.63 5.07 -6.26
N PHE A 75 -0.64 5.11 -5.38
CA PHE A 75 -0.80 5.69 -4.05
C PHE A 75 -0.37 7.16 -3.97
N LEU A 76 0.00 7.74 -5.07
CA LEU A 76 0.22 9.17 -5.12
C LEU A 76 -1.12 9.89 -5.13
#